data_64a5fbd49ac712ae66ad7c1b1be6e1d2
#
_entry.id   64a5fbd49ac712ae66ad7c1b1be6e1d2
#
_cell.length_a   1.000
_cell.length_b   1.000
_cell.length_c   1.000
_cell.angle_alpha   90.00
_cell.angle_beta   90.00
_cell.angle_gamma   90.00
#
_symmetry.space_group_name_H-M   'P 1'
#
loop_
_entity.id
_entity.type
_entity.pdbx_description
1 polymer ?
#
loop_
_entity_poly.entity_id
_entity_poly.type
_entity_poly.pdbx_seq_one_letter_code
_entity_poly.pdbx_strand_id
1 'polypeptide(L)'
;MNNQNPSPSIASKDPFLGFLNSLMSKNRGRTAFLEHEVKGLFKEMGFAVPKGKFLSKGEVVLPMTDLTFPLVAKVSSSKVTSKSDVGGVRPGIKDNDELNRAIHELMLIETAEGVLVEEMAPGGLEVIAGGVIDNQFGPVVMFGLGGVFVELFRDVAFALAPLTPGDALWLIQQTKGHKLLEGYRGKPSLDIAALTRIIVAVSGIITTGVVKEIDLNPVALYPEGSLILDAKMEAMP
;
A
#
# COMPACT_ATOMS: atom_id res chain seq x y z
N MET A 1 -42.33 36.91 7.96
CA MET A 1 -42.17 35.95 6.84
C MET A 1 -40.69 35.62 6.75
N ASN A 2 -40.24 34.57 7.43
CA ASN A 2 -38.85 34.12 7.45
C ASN A 2 -38.66 33.09 6.37
N ASN A 3 -38.07 33.48 5.25
CA ASN A 3 -37.55 32.56 4.24
C ASN A 3 -36.14 32.10 4.67
N GLN A 4 -36.08 30.97 5.39
CA GLN A 4 -34.86 30.21 5.50
C GLN A 4 -34.73 29.29 4.26
N ASN A 5 -33.90 29.70 3.30
CA ASN A 5 -33.44 28.79 2.26
C ASN A 5 -32.59 27.72 2.91
N PRO A 6 -32.87 26.42 2.73
CA PRO A 6 -31.96 25.38 3.13
C PRO A 6 -30.74 25.43 2.19
N SER A 7 -29.58 25.60 2.77
CA SER A 7 -28.30 25.42 2.08
C SER A 7 -28.26 24.02 1.43
N PRO A 8 -27.88 23.89 0.16
CA PRO A 8 -27.71 22.57 -0.44
C PRO A 8 -26.59 21.85 0.29
N SER A 9 -26.91 20.71 0.89
CA SER A 9 -25.92 19.76 1.38
C SER A 9 -25.06 19.31 0.19
N ILE A 10 -23.88 19.86 0.09
CA ILE A 10 -22.83 19.35 -0.78
C ILE A 10 -22.33 18.07 -0.12
N ALA A 11 -23.06 16.99 -0.28
CA ALA A 11 -22.52 15.65 -0.19
C ALA A 11 -21.65 15.50 -1.47
N SER A 12 -20.45 16.04 -1.44
CA SER A 12 -19.42 15.70 -2.42
C SER A 12 -19.25 14.19 -2.29
N LYS A 13 -19.63 13.44 -3.31
CA LYS A 13 -19.33 12.01 -3.42
C LYS A 13 -17.83 11.93 -3.64
N ASP A 14 -17.08 11.99 -2.55
CA ASP A 14 -15.66 11.69 -2.55
C ASP A 14 -15.53 10.25 -3.09
N PRO A 15 -14.87 10.05 -4.24
CA PRO A 15 -14.77 8.75 -4.87
C PRO A 15 -14.12 7.71 -3.95
N PHE A 16 -13.29 8.13 -3.01
CA PHE A 16 -12.59 7.24 -2.08
C PHE A 16 -13.48 6.76 -0.92
N LEU A 17 -14.46 7.59 -0.47
CA LEU A 17 -15.35 7.23 0.63
C LEU A 17 -16.19 5.98 0.35
N GLY A 18 -16.59 5.76 -0.90
CA GLY A 18 -17.34 4.56 -1.29
C GLY A 18 -16.55 3.28 -1.06
N PHE A 19 -15.31 3.26 -1.48
CA PHE A 19 -14.39 2.13 -1.29
C PHE A 19 -14.04 1.92 0.19
N LEU A 20 -13.71 3.01 0.90
CA LEU A 20 -13.35 2.96 2.32
C LEU A 20 -14.51 2.49 3.18
N ASN A 21 -15.73 2.95 2.95
CA ASN A 21 -16.91 2.51 3.69
C ASN A 21 -17.18 1.01 3.49
N SER A 22 -16.99 0.49 2.28
CA SER A 22 -17.08 -0.95 2.00
C SER A 22 -16.03 -1.74 2.79
N LEU A 23 -14.78 -1.27 2.81
CA LEU A 23 -13.70 -1.90 3.57
C LEU A 23 -13.95 -1.84 5.08
N MET A 24 -14.32 -0.66 5.60
CA MET A 24 -14.58 -0.47 7.03
C MET A 24 -15.74 -1.30 7.54
N SER A 25 -16.81 -1.47 6.75
CA SER A 25 -17.95 -2.32 7.13
C SER A 25 -17.58 -3.78 7.34
N LYS A 26 -16.55 -4.26 6.63
CA LYS A 26 -16.01 -5.63 6.75
C LYS A 26 -15.03 -5.77 7.92
N ASN A 27 -14.47 -4.68 8.43
CA ASN A 27 -13.36 -4.69 9.39
C ASN A 27 -13.75 -4.98 10.84
N ARG A 28 -15.06 -5.12 11.15
CA ARG A 28 -15.60 -5.50 12.46
C ARG A 28 -15.04 -4.71 13.66
N GLY A 29 -14.78 -3.41 13.48
CA GLY A 29 -14.30 -2.51 14.54
C GLY A 29 -12.78 -2.56 14.82
N ARG A 30 -12.00 -3.22 13.98
CA ARG A 30 -10.53 -3.09 14.01
C ARG A 30 -10.13 -1.71 13.42
N THR A 31 -9.11 -1.08 13.99
CA THR A 31 -8.51 0.13 13.40
C THR A 31 -7.43 -0.21 12.35
N ALA A 32 -6.65 -1.27 12.56
CA ALA A 32 -5.64 -1.72 11.62
C ALA A 32 -6.21 -2.73 10.61
N PHE A 33 -5.93 -2.51 9.34
CA PHE A 33 -6.33 -3.39 8.24
C PHE A 33 -5.23 -4.39 7.90
N LEU A 34 -5.63 -5.58 7.43
CA LEU A 34 -4.69 -6.56 6.92
C LEU A 34 -4.23 -6.17 5.50
N GLU A 35 -2.99 -6.53 5.15
CA GLU A 35 -2.39 -6.18 3.86
C GLU A 35 -3.29 -6.51 2.66
N HIS A 36 -3.88 -7.71 2.63
CA HIS A 36 -4.74 -8.13 1.52
C HIS A 36 -6.04 -7.30 1.42
N GLU A 37 -6.54 -6.79 2.55
CA GLU A 37 -7.71 -5.90 2.59
C GLU A 37 -7.37 -4.53 1.95
N VAL A 38 -6.21 -3.96 2.32
CA VAL A 38 -5.73 -2.70 1.76
C VAL A 38 -5.39 -2.84 0.27
N LYS A 39 -4.70 -3.91 -0.12
CA LYS A 39 -4.45 -4.21 -1.55
C LYS A 39 -5.73 -4.42 -2.34
N GLY A 40 -6.75 -5.03 -1.73
CA GLY A 40 -8.07 -5.17 -2.31
C GLY A 40 -8.72 -3.82 -2.63
N LEU A 41 -8.62 -2.86 -1.69
CA LEU A 41 -9.06 -1.49 -1.89
C LEU A 41 -8.36 -0.85 -3.11
N PHE A 42 -7.02 -0.91 -3.17
CA PHE A 42 -6.28 -0.34 -4.30
C PHE A 42 -6.60 -1.02 -5.64
N LYS A 43 -6.82 -2.34 -5.62
CA LYS A 43 -7.23 -3.09 -6.81
C LYS A 43 -8.61 -2.64 -7.32
N GLU A 44 -9.57 -2.42 -6.43
CA GLU A 44 -10.90 -1.87 -6.78
C GLU A 44 -10.79 -0.45 -7.37
N MET A 45 -9.81 0.34 -6.92
CA MET A 45 -9.48 1.66 -7.44
C MET A 45 -8.71 1.63 -8.78
N GLY A 46 -8.39 0.44 -9.31
CA GLY A 46 -7.69 0.27 -10.58
C GLY A 46 -6.17 0.26 -10.50
N PHE A 47 -5.58 0.14 -9.31
CA PHE A 47 -4.13 -0.02 -9.14
C PHE A 47 -3.72 -1.48 -9.21
N ALA A 48 -2.53 -1.74 -9.74
CA ALA A 48 -2.00 -3.08 -9.81
C ALA A 48 -1.42 -3.52 -8.45
N VAL A 49 -1.77 -4.75 -8.06
CA VAL A 49 -1.24 -5.47 -6.91
C VAL A 49 -0.83 -6.88 -7.35
N PRO A 50 0.10 -7.55 -6.67
CA PRO A 50 0.45 -8.93 -6.98
C PRO A 50 -0.79 -9.84 -6.94
N LYS A 51 -0.85 -10.82 -7.84
CA LYS A 51 -1.84 -11.86 -7.75
C LYS A 51 -1.54 -12.73 -6.54
N GLY A 52 -2.54 -12.94 -5.68
CA GLY A 52 -2.33 -13.64 -4.42
C GLY A 52 -3.60 -14.15 -3.79
N LYS A 53 -3.40 -14.91 -2.71
CA LYS A 53 -4.47 -15.49 -1.90
C LYS A 53 -4.13 -15.33 -0.42
N PHE A 54 -5.11 -14.88 0.35
CA PHE A 54 -5.03 -14.88 1.80
C PHE A 54 -5.55 -16.21 2.34
N LEU A 55 -4.82 -16.78 3.29
CA LEU A 55 -5.16 -17.99 4.04
C LEU A 55 -5.33 -17.60 5.50
N SER A 56 -6.54 -17.74 6.03
CA SER A 56 -6.81 -17.48 7.45
C SER A 56 -6.20 -18.56 8.34
N LYS A 57 -5.90 -18.19 9.58
CA LYS A 57 -5.37 -19.13 10.57
C LYS A 57 -6.36 -20.29 10.79
N GLY A 58 -5.88 -21.51 10.62
CA GLY A 58 -6.70 -22.73 10.72
C GLY A 58 -7.32 -23.22 9.40
N GLU A 59 -7.15 -22.47 8.31
CA GLU A 59 -7.59 -22.91 6.97
C GLU A 59 -6.68 -24.01 6.45
N VAL A 60 -7.28 -25.00 5.75
CA VAL A 60 -6.51 -26.09 5.13
C VAL A 60 -5.76 -25.54 3.91
N VAL A 61 -4.47 -25.75 3.88
CA VAL A 61 -3.62 -25.34 2.76
C VAL A 61 -3.86 -26.32 1.60
N LEU A 62 -4.47 -25.82 0.54
CA LEU A 62 -4.63 -26.55 -0.73
C LEU A 62 -3.52 -26.14 -1.71
N PRO A 63 -3.16 -26.99 -2.70
CA PRO A 63 -2.23 -26.59 -3.74
C PRO A 63 -2.66 -25.27 -4.41
N MET A 64 -1.74 -24.32 -4.55
CA MET A 64 -1.98 -23.03 -5.21
C MET A 64 -1.84 -23.18 -6.72
N THR A 65 -2.84 -23.82 -7.35
CA THR A 65 -2.80 -24.11 -8.80
C THR A 65 -3.05 -22.89 -9.69
N ASP A 66 -3.55 -21.83 -9.11
CA ASP A 66 -3.87 -20.57 -9.78
C ASP A 66 -2.77 -19.49 -9.65
N LEU A 67 -1.70 -19.78 -8.88
CA LEU A 67 -0.54 -18.89 -8.74
C LEU A 67 0.69 -19.47 -9.46
N THR A 68 1.52 -18.58 -9.99
CA THR A 68 2.74 -18.92 -10.73
C THR A 68 3.97 -18.73 -9.83
N PHE A 69 4.78 -19.77 -9.68
CA PHE A 69 6.07 -19.67 -8.96
C PHE A 69 7.10 -18.81 -9.72
N PRO A 70 8.03 -18.14 -9.02
CA PRO A 70 8.22 -18.17 -7.58
C PRO A 70 7.17 -17.36 -6.82
N LEU A 71 6.85 -17.78 -5.58
CA LEU A 71 5.91 -17.11 -4.71
C LEU A 71 6.62 -16.42 -3.54
N VAL A 72 5.91 -15.51 -2.89
CA VAL A 72 6.26 -14.96 -1.57
C VAL A 72 5.12 -15.22 -0.61
N ALA A 73 5.43 -15.69 0.60
CA ALA A 73 4.48 -15.82 1.69
C ALA A 73 4.79 -14.78 2.78
N LYS A 74 3.75 -14.12 3.27
CA LYS A 74 3.87 -13.03 4.26
C LYS A 74 2.91 -13.28 5.41
N VAL A 75 3.38 -13.12 6.66
CA VAL A 75 2.48 -13.11 7.80
C VAL A 75 1.50 -11.95 7.66
N SER A 76 0.24 -12.22 7.93
CA SER A 76 -0.80 -11.21 7.94
C SER A 76 -1.30 -11.05 9.38
N SER A 77 -1.19 -9.85 9.92
CA SER A 77 -1.55 -9.52 11.30
C SER A 77 -1.83 -8.03 11.43
N SER A 78 -2.89 -7.69 12.13
CA SER A 78 -3.21 -6.30 12.50
C SER A 78 -2.31 -5.73 13.61
N LYS A 79 -1.48 -6.59 14.24
CA LYS A 79 -0.59 -6.22 15.35
C LYS A 79 0.88 -6.13 14.97
N VAL A 80 1.26 -6.63 13.80
CA VAL A 80 2.65 -6.60 13.32
C VAL A 80 2.92 -5.32 12.55
N THR A 81 3.78 -4.47 13.08
CA THR A 81 4.17 -3.21 12.44
C THR A 81 5.19 -3.42 11.32
N SER A 82 6.17 -4.30 11.54
CA SER A 82 7.19 -4.67 10.54
C SER A 82 7.25 -6.18 10.41
N LYS A 83 6.86 -6.69 9.23
CA LYS A 83 6.89 -8.13 8.94
C LYS A 83 8.32 -8.69 8.91
N SER A 84 9.27 -7.88 8.43
CA SER A 84 10.68 -8.26 8.34
C SER A 84 11.31 -8.47 9.71
N ASP A 85 10.98 -7.61 10.69
CA ASP A 85 11.56 -7.68 12.03
C ASP A 85 11.14 -8.94 12.79
N VAL A 86 9.96 -9.48 12.49
CA VAL A 86 9.46 -10.73 13.09
C VAL A 86 9.77 -11.96 12.22
N GLY A 87 10.59 -11.80 11.18
CA GLY A 87 10.84 -12.89 10.24
C GLY A 87 9.58 -13.33 9.49
N GLY A 88 8.64 -12.43 9.27
CA GLY A 88 7.30 -12.68 8.75
C GLY A 88 7.21 -12.72 7.21
N VAL A 89 8.34 -12.81 6.49
CA VAL A 89 8.36 -12.84 5.01
C VAL A 89 9.23 -14.00 4.53
N ARG A 90 8.70 -14.80 3.59
CA ARG A 90 9.40 -15.91 2.92
C ARG A 90 9.34 -15.69 1.41
N PRO A 91 10.34 -15.02 0.80
CA PRO A 91 10.42 -14.82 -0.63
C PRO A 91 11.04 -16.02 -1.35
N GLY A 92 10.83 -16.13 -2.65
CA GLY A 92 11.54 -17.07 -3.53
C GLY A 92 11.09 -18.52 -3.41
N ILE A 93 9.87 -18.76 -2.96
CA ILE A 93 9.26 -20.08 -2.86
C ILE A 93 9.08 -20.66 -4.26
N LYS A 94 9.61 -21.88 -4.52
CA LYS A 94 9.72 -22.45 -5.86
C LYS A 94 8.72 -23.58 -6.14
N ASP A 95 8.19 -24.19 -5.08
CA ASP A 95 7.26 -25.33 -5.18
C ASP A 95 6.28 -25.38 -4.00
N ASN A 96 5.33 -26.31 -4.05
CA ASN A 96 4.31 -26.48 -3.02
C ASN A 96 4.87 -26.99 -1.69
N ASP A 97 5.97 -27.73 -1.70
CA ASP A 97 6.56 -28.25 -0.45
C ASP A 97 7.25 -27.12 0.33
N GLU A 98 7.97 -26.23 -0.37
CA GLU A 98 8.51 -25.00 0.21
C GLU A 98 7.38 -24.09 0.70
N LEU A 99 6.31 -23.95 -0.09
CA LEU A 99 5.15 -23.14 0.28
C LEU A 99 4.48 -23.64 1.55
N ASN A 100 4.23 -24.94 1.65
CA ASN A 100 3.61 -25.54 2.84
C ASN A 100 4.45 -25.33 4.10
N ARG A 101 5.78 -25.49 4.00
CA ARG A 101 6.70 -25.21 5.11
C ARG A 101 6.65 -23.73 5.52
N ALA A 102 6.73 -22.82 4.54
CA ALA A 102 6.68 -21.39 4.79
C ALA A 102 5.36 -20.96 5.47
N ILE A 103 4.23 -21.46 4.99
CA ILE A 103 2.91 -21.17 5.58
C ILE A 103 2.87 -21.68 7.03
N HIS A 104 3.32 -22.92 7.26
CA HIS A 104 3.33 -23.50 8.62
C HIS A 104 4.18 -22.65 9.57
N GLU A 105 5.41 -22.28 9.19
CA GLU A 105 6.29 -21.43 10.00
C GLU A 105 5.67 -20.07 10.31
N LEU A 106 5.07 -19.40 9.30
CA LEU A 106 4.46 -18.10 9.47
C LEU A 106 3.22 -18.14 10.37
N MET A 107 2.45 -19.23 10.31
CA MET A 107 1.26 -19.43 11.18
C MET A 107 1.64 -19.66 12.65
N LEU A 108 2.89 -20.03 12.96
CA LEU A 108 3.40 -20.15 14.34
C LEU A 108 3.70 -18.80 14.98
N ILE A 109 3.78 -17.72 14.22
CA ILE A 109 3.92 -16.37 14.77
C ILE A 109 2.68 -16.09 15.61
N GLU A 110 2.88 -15.74 16.89
CA GLU A 110 1.81 -15.64 17.89
C GLU A 110 0.66 -14.73 17.44
N THR A 111 1.01 -13.59 16.82
CA THR A 111 0.06 -12.58 16.37
C THR A 111 -0.49 -12.82 14.96
N ALA A 112 -0.12 -13.94 14.31
CA ALA A 112 -0.58 -14.23 12.96
C ALA A 112 -2.11 -14.46 12.94
N GLU A 113 -2.80 -13.72 12.10
CA GLU A 113 -4.21 -13.91 11.74
C GLU A 113 -4.37 -14.76 10.48
N GLY A 114 -3.29 -14.86 9.70
CA GLY A 114 -3.20 -15.64 8.48
C GLY A 114 -1.89 -15.44 7.75
N VAL A 115 -1.82 -15.96 6.53
CA VAL A 115 -0.69 -15.80 5.61
C VAL A 115 -1.20 -15.31 4.26
N LEU A 116 -0.61 -14.26 3.74
CA LEU A 116 -0.83 -13.79 2.37
C LEU A 116 0.24 -14.42 1.48
N VAL A 117 -0.19 -15.20 0.48
CA VAL A 117 0.66 -15.81 -0.54
C VAL A 117 0.46 -15.06 -1.84
N GLU A 118 1.55 -14.58 -2.45
CA GLU A 118 1.51 -13.78 -3.68
C GLU A 118 2.55 -14.25 -4.69
N GLU A 119 2.28 -14.04 -5.98
CA GLU A 119 3.29 -14.16 -7.03
C GLU A 119 4.41 -13.13 -6.78
N MET A 120 5.68 -13.56 -6.89
CA MET A 120 6.79 -12.63 -6.76
C MET A 120 6.82 -11.64 -7.93
N ALA A 121 6.87 -10.37 -7.58
CA ALA A 121 7.05 -9.31 -8.55
C ALA A 121 8.43 -9.39 -9.22
N PRO A 122 8.55 -9.08 -10.52
CA PRO A 122 9.85 -8.86 -11.13
C PRO A 122 10.56 -7.68 -10.47
N GLY A 123 11.89 -7.65 -10.57
CA GLY A 123 12.69 -6.56 -10.03
C GLY A 123 12.29 -5.21 -10.64
N GLY A 124 12.03 -4.21 -9.82
CA GLY A 124 11.71 -2.82 -10.18
C GLY A 124 12.43 -1.84 -9.27
N LEU A 125 12.31 -0.55 -9.54
CA LEU A 125 12.76 0.46 -8.58
C LEU A 125 11.70 0.58 -7.46
N GLU A 126 12.11 0.32 -6.23
CA GLU A 126 11.22 0.44 -5.08
C GLU A 126 11.10 1.89 -4.64
N VAL A 127 9.86 2.32 -4.41
CA VAL A 127 9.51 3.64 -3.88
C VAL A 127 8.51 3.48 -2.73
N ILE A 128 8.37 4.52 -1.94
CA ILE A 128 7.44 4.60 -0.82
C ILE A 128 6.48 5.75 -1.04
N ALA A 129 5.19 5.51 -0.83
CA ALA A 129 4.17 6.55 -0.83
C ALA A 129 3.28 6.35 0.40
N GLY A 130 3.23 7.32 1.27
CA GLY A 130 2.46 7.25 2.52
C GLY A 130 1.67 8.52 2.79
N GLY A 131 0.72 8.43 3.72
CA GLY A 131 -0.04 9.56 4.22
C GLY A 131 -0.37 9.38 5.69
N VAL A 132 -0.37 10.47 6.44
CA VAL A 132 -0.67 10.47 7.87
C VAL A 132 -1.45 11.73 8.25
N ILE A 133 -2.30 11.62 9.25
CA ILE A 133 -2.89 12.80 9.90
C ILE A 133 -1.90 13.28 10.97
N ASP A 134 -1.19 14.34 10.66
CA ASP A 134 -0.31 15.02 11.61
C ASP A 134 -1.12 15.93 12.55
N ASN A 135 -0.79 15.93 13.84
CA ASN A 135 -1.53 16.69 14.83
C ASN A 135 -1.40 18.22 14.67
N GLN A 136 -0.33 18.67 14.02
CA GLN A 136 -0.04 20.08 13.83
C GLN A 136 -0.39 20.57 12.43
N PHE A 137 -0.12 19.73 11.41
CA PHE A 137 -0.25 20.11 10.01
C PHE A 137 -1.51 19.54 9.32
N GLY A 138 -2.22 18.62 10.00
CA GLY A 138 -3.34 17.90 9.38
C GLY A 138 -2.88 16.79 8.44
N PRO A 139 -3.58 16.53 7.33
CA PRO A 139 -3.22 15.46 6.41
C PRO A 139 -1.95 15.78 5.63
N VAL A 140 -0.94 14.91 5.77
CA VAL A 140 0.37 15.00 5.13
C VAL A 140 0.61 13.79 4.27
N VAL A 141 1.17 13.99 3.09
CA VAL A 141 1.62 12.93 2.18
C VAL A 141 3.15 12.91 2.15
N MET A 142 3.71 11.70 2.18
CA MET A 142 5.13 11.44 2.05
C MET A 142 5.41 10.68 0.76
N PHE A 143 6.51 11.01 0.11
CA PHE A 143 7.11 10.23 -0.97
C PHE A 143 8.59 10.03 -0.72
N GLY A 144 9.14 8.88 -1.07
CA GLY A 144 10.56 8.57 -1.01
C GLY A 144 10.98 7.44 -1.94
N LEU A 145 12.28 7.38 -2.22
CA LEU A 145 12.87 6.23 -2.89
C LEU A 145 13.13 5.13 -1.86
N GLY A 146 12.70 3.91 -2.15
CA GLY A 146 12.81 2.75 -1.25
C GLY A 146 14.25 2.26 -1.06
N GLY A 147 14.38 1.21 -0.23
CA GLY A 147 15.65 0.57 0.07
C GLY A 147 16.67 1.51 0.70
N VAL A 148 17.93 1.40 0.29
CA VAL A 148 19.05 2.17 0.86
C VAL A 148 18.87 3.69 0.79
N PHE A 149 18.07 4.20 -0.13
CA PHE A 149 17.81 5.64 -0.26
C PHE A 149 17.02 6.18 0.93
N VAL A 150 16.02 5.46 1.39
CA VAL A 150 15.28 5.85 2.61
C VAL A 150 16.05 5.48 3.87
N GLU A 151 16.57 4.25 3.94
CA GLU A 151 17.19 3.75 5.16
C GLU A 151 18.47 4.51 5.55
N LEU A 152 19.34 4.79 4.58
CA LEU A 152 20.61 5.47 4.83
C LEU A 152 20.56 6.98 4.57
N PHE A 153 19.94 7.40 3.48
CA PHE A 153 19.99 8.81 3.06
C PHE A 153 18.78 9.62 3.49
N ARG A 154 17.72 8.95 4.01
CA ARG A 154 16.45 9.60 4.39
C ARG A 154 15.92 10.50 3.27
N ASP A 155 16.01 10.00 2.03
CA ASP A 155 15.60 10.74 0.84
C ASP A 155 14.09 10.69 0.68
N VAL A 156 13.41 11.51 1.48
CA VAL A 156 11.96 11.64 1.54
C VAL A 156 11.54 13.10 1.39
N ALA A 157 10.37 13.32 0.84
CA ALA A 157 9.74 14.61 0.72
C ALA A 157 8.30 14.55 1.25
N PHE A 158 7.79 15.68 1.73
CA PHE A 158 6.47 15.80 2.34
C PHE A 158 5.68 16.93 1.70
N ALA A 159 4.36 16.77 1.60
CA ALA A 159 3.45 17.82 1.16
C ALA A 159 2.12 17.73 1.93
N LEU A 160 1.44 18.88 2.10
CA LEU A 160 0.11 18.91 2.69
C LEU A 160 -0.93 18.43 1.67
N ALA A 161 -1.80 17.51 2.09
CA ALA A 161 -2.91 17.06 1.26
C ALA A 161 -4.10 18.06 1.33
N PRO A 162 -4.99 18.12 0.33
CA PRO A 162 -5.03 17.28 -0.88
C PRO A 162 -4.04 17.70 -1.96
N LEU A 163 -3.53 16.74 -2.72
CA LEU A 163 -2.59 16.97 -3.82
C LEU A 163 -3.28 16.85 -5.19
N THR A 164 -2.99 17.78 -6.06
CA THR A 164 -3.25 17.65 -7.50
C THR A 164 -2.17 16.78 -8.18
N PRO A 165 -2.36 16.29 -9.41
CA PRO A 165 -1.29 15.61 -10.15
C PRO A 165 -0.01 16.45 -10.30
N GLY A 166 -0.15 17.78 -10.43
CA GLY A 166 0.98 18.70 -10.49
C GLY A 166 1.75 18.77 -9.16
N ASP A 167 1.04 18.82 -8.02
CA ASP A 167 1.64 18.81 -6.68
C ASP A 167 2.35 17.47 -6.39
N ALA A 168 1.76 16.35 -6.81
CA ALA A 168 2.37 15.02 -6.67
C ALA A 168 3.66 14.92 -7.50
N LEU A 169 3.67 15.44 -8.73
CA LEU A 169 4.87 15.50 -9.55
C LEU A 169 5.95 16.39 -8.91
N TRP A 170 5.55 17.56 -8.40
CA TRP A 170 6.45 18.44 -7.65
C TRP A 170 7.03 17.73 -6.43
N LEU A 171 6.21 17.00 -5.65
CA LEU A 171 6.66 16.24 -4.48
C LEU A 171 7.72 15.19 -4.85
N ILE A 172 7.53 14.46 -5.95
CA ILE A 172 8.51 13.50 -6.46
C ILE A 172 9.85 14.21 -6.73
N GLN A 173 9.83 15.37 -7.35
CA GLN A 173 11.02 16.15 -7.71
C GLN A 173 11.78 16.73 -6.51
N GLN A 174 11.17 16.77 -5.32
CA GLN A 174 11.86 17.23 -4.10
C GLN A 174 12.84 16.18 -3.56
N THR A 175 12.75 14.91 -3.95
CA THR A 175 13.72 13.88 -3.56
C THR A 175 15.02 14.01 -4.38
N LYS A 176 16.16 13.73 -3.76
CA LYS A 176 17.47 13.78 -4.44
C LYS A 176 17.59 12.71 -5.53
N GLY A 177 16.98 11.56 -5.27
CA GLY A 177 17.03 10.41 -6.18
C GLY A 177 16.01 10.44 -7.32
N HIS A 178 15.15 11.46 -7.46
CA HIS A 178 14.12 11.53 -8.52
C HIS A 178 14.69 11.33 -9.93
N LYS A 179 15.95 11.72 -10.18
CA LYS A 179 16.63 11.52 -11.46
C LYS A 179 16.73 10.05 -11.88
N LEU A 180 16.66 9.11 -10.92
CA LEU A 180 16.62 7.67 -11.24
C LEU A 180 15.31 7.29 -11.92
N LEU A 181 14.23 8.02 -11.66
CA LEU A 181 12.93 7.84 -12.28
C LEU A 181 12.90 8.29 -13.75
N GLU A 182 13.69 9.29 -14.07
CA GLU A 182 13.81 9.86 -15.45
C GLU A 182 14.66 9.00 -16.38
N GLY A 183 15.30 7.96 -15.84
CA GLY A 183 16.28 7.14 -16.55
C GLY A 183 17.71 7.59 -16.30
N TYR A 184 18.57 6.66 -15.93
CA TYR A 184 19.96 6.97 -15.58
C TYR A 184 20.93 5.89 -16.11
N ARG A 185 22.04 6.32 -16.70
CA ARG A 185 23.11 5.45 -17.23
C ARG A 185 22.59 4.33 -18.16
N GLY A 186 21.76 4.71 -19.13
CA GLY A 186 21.22 3.77 -20.13
C GLY A 186 20.02 2.93 -19.65
N LYS A 187 19.54 3.12 -18.41
CA LYS A 187 18.26 2.56 -17.97
C LYS A 187 17.11 3.43 -18.50
N PRO A 188 15.98 2.83 -18.91
CA PRO A 188 14.82 3.59 -19.38
C PRO A 188 14.23 4.44 -18.24
N SER A 189 13.48 5.47 -18.61
CA SER A 189 12.61 6.18 -17.67
C SER A 189 11.52 5.25 -17.15
N LEU A 190 11.07 5.49 -15.91
CA LEU A 190 10.02 4.74 -15.25
C LEU A 190 8.66 5.46 -15.42
N ASP A 191 7.58 4.76 -15.17
CA ASP A 191 6.23 5.31 -15.29
C ASP A 191 5.89 6.28 -14.13
N ILE A 192 6.42 7.51 -14.23
CA ILE A 192 6.16 8.58 -13.27
C ILE A 192 4.66 8.92 -13.21
N ALA A 193 3.92 8.73 -14.31
CA ALA A 193 2.48 8.98 -14.33
C ALA A 193 1.73 7.95 -13.46
N ALA A 194 2.12 6.67 -13.50
CA ALA A 194 1.57 5.65 -12.58
C ALA A 194 1.87 5.98 -11.12
N LEU A 195 3.10 6.42 -10.81
CA LEU A 195 3.48 6.85 -9.46
C LEU A 195 2.67 8.09 -9.00
N THR A 196 2.52 9.09 -9.88
CA THR A 196 1.72 10.27 -9.60
C THR A 196 0.28 9.91 -9.23
N ARG A 197 -0.35 8.97 -9.95
CA ARG A 197 -1.70 8.49 -9.63
C ARG A 197 -1.77 7.84 -8.24
N ILE A 198 -0.77 7.07 -7.85
CA ILE A 198 -0.70 6.46 -6.51
C ILE A 198 -0.63 7.56 -5.43
N ILE A 199 0.25 8.54 -5.58
CA ILE A 199 0.42 9.64 -4.62
C ILE A 199 -0.88 10.46 -4.49
N VAL A 200 -1.56 10.75 -5.58
CA VAL A 200 -2.86 11.43 -5.57
C VAL A 200 -3.92 10.59 -4.87
N ALA A 201 -3.94 9.27 -5.09
CA ALA A 201 -4.86 8.37 -4.41
C ALA A 201 -4.62 8.33 -2.89
N VAL A 202 -3.36 8.21 -2.45
CA VAL A 202 -2.98 8.30 -1.04
C VAL A 202 -3.43 9.63 -0.44
N SER A 203 -3.19 10.74 -1.15
CA SER A 203 -3.64 12.07 -0.76
C SER A 203 -5.17 12.17 -0.61
N GLY A 204 -5.92 11.61 -1.55
CA GLY A 204 -7.38 11.56 -1.48
C GLY A 204 -7.86 10.71 -0.28
N ILE A 205 -7.27 9.55 -0.06
CA ILE A 205 -7.62 8.66 1.06
C ILE A 205 -7.40 9.35 2.40
N ILE A 206 -6.24 9.97 2.62
CA ILE A 206 -5.90 10.57 3.92
C ILE A 206 -6.76 11.81 4.22
N THR A 207 -7.27 12.50 3.21
CA THR A 207 -8.16 13.66 3.38
C THR A 207 -9.61 13.31 3.67
N THR A 208 -10.00 12.04 3.58
CA THR A 208 -11.37 11.60 3.90
C THR A 208 -11.75 11.77 5.36
N GLY A 209 -10.76 11.86 6.25
CA GLY A 209 -10.95 11.95 7.70
C GLY A 209 -11.31 10.62 8.39
N VAL A 210 -11.35 9.50 7.65
CA VAL A 210 -11.62 8.17 8.22
C VAL A 210 -10.35 7.31 8.33
N VAL A 211 -9.29 7.69 7.64
CA VAL A 211 -7.97 7.04 7.68
C VAL A 211 -7.00 7.91 8.47
N LYS A 212 -6.34 7.31 9.45
CA LYS A 212 -5.30 7.94 10.27
C LYS A 212 -3.93 7.88 9.59
N GLU A 213 -3.62 6.72 9.01
CA GLU A 213 -2.33 6.45 8.38
C GLU A 213 -2.50 5.46 7.23
N ILE A 214 -1.75 5.66 6.17
CA ILE A 214 -1.61 4.74 5.05
C ILE A 214 -0.15 4.72 4.60
N ASP A 215 0.41 3.52 4.40
CA ASP A 215 1.80 3.31 3.96
C ASP A 215 1.84 2.24 2.88
N LEU A 216 2.28 2.64 1.70
CA LEU A 216 2.57 1.77 0.56
C LEU A 216 4.09 1.61 0.46
N ASN A 217 4.62 0.53 1.05
CA ASN A 217 6.06 0.34 1.24
C ASN A 217 6.48 -1.13 1.16
N PRO A 218 7.03 -1.57 0.00
CA PRO A 218 7.33 -0.75 -1.17
C PRO A 218 6.25 -0.81 -2.27
N VAL A 219 6.34 0.16 -3.18
CA VAL A 219 5.76 0.10 -4.52
C VAL A 219 6.88 -0.13 -5.51
N ALA A 220 6.80 -1.19 -6.34
CA ALA A 220 7.72 -1.41 -7.45
C ALA A 220 7.28 -0.59 -8.66
N LEU A 221 8.20 0.19 -9.21
CA LEU A 221 8.00 1.03 -10.38
C LEU A 221 8.79 0.47 -11.57
N TYR A 222 8.15 0.43 -12.72
CA TYR A 222 8.68 -0.11 -13.97
C TYR A 222 8.66 0.95 -15.07
N PRO A 223 9.28 0.71 -16.23
CA PRO A 223 9.12 1.57 -17.40
C PRO A 223 7.67 1.73 -17.83
N GLU A 224 6.85 0.69 -17.59
CA GLU A 224 5.41 0.68 -17.82
C GLU A 224 4.69 0.17 -16.57
N GLY A 225 3.95 1.06 -15.91
CA GLY A 225 3.14 0.73 -14.73
C GLY A 225 3.92 0.67 -13.41
N SER A 226 3.19 0.26 -12.39
CA SER A 226 3.67 0.10 -11.02
C SER A 226 2.94 -1.05 -10.35
N LEU A 227 3.49 -1.60 -9.27
CA LEU A 227 2.90 -2.70 -8.51
C LEU A 227 3.04 -2.44 -7.01
N ILE A 228 1.93 -2.39 -6.28
CA ILE A 228 1.93 -2.16 -4.82
C ILE A 228 2.29 -3.49 -4.14
N LEU A 229 3.51 -3.61 -3.63
CA LEU A 229 4.04 -4.86 -3.08
C LEU A 229 3.69 -5.06 -1.61
N ASP A 230 3.59 -3.99 -0.84
CA ASP A 230 3.13 -4.01 0.55
C ASP A 230 2.25 -2.78 0.81
N ALA A 231 1.23 -2.94 1.63
CA ALA A 231 0.29 -1.89 1.95
C ALA A 231 -0.22 -2.05 3.39
N LYS A 232 -0.19 -0.95 4.13
CA LYS A 232 -0.73 -0.84 5.48
C LYS A 232 -1.69 0.32 5.55
N MET A 233 -2.71 0.18 6.39
CA MET A 233 -3.66 1.26 6.65
C MET A 233 -4.22 1.14 8.06
N GLU A 234 -4.36 2.27 8.73
CA GLU A 234 -5.01 2.40 10.02
C GLU A 234 -6.14 3.41 9.92
N ALA A 235 -7.33 3.03 10.41
CA ALA A 235 -8.47 3.94 10.50
C ALA A 235 -8.34 4.86 11.71
N MET A 236 -9.05 5.98 11.66
CA MET A 236 -9.31 6.80 12.85
C MET A 236 -10.06 5.95 13.90
N PRO A 237 -9.79 6.14 15.20
CA PRO A 237 -10.46 5.42 16.29
C PRO A 237 -11.94 5.74 16.40
#